data_272628978ebe208652aa317893fb4340
#
_entry.id   272628978ebe208652aa317893fb4340
#
_cell.length_a   1.000
_cell.length_b   1.000
_cell.length_c   1.000
_cell.angle_alpha   90.00
_cell.angle_beta   90.00
_cell.angle_gamma   90.00
#
_symmetry.space_group_name_H-M   'P 1'
#
loop_
_entity.id
_entity.type
_entity.pdbx_description
1 polymer ?
#
loop_
_entity_poly.entity_id
_entity_poly.type
_entity_poly.pdbx_seq_one_letter_code
_entity_poly.pdbx_strand_id
1 'polypeptide(L)'
;TEAEKKMVEKVKTAFPHVAVVLNVGGMLDTSWFKEDEKISAVLLAWQGGIEGGLAAADILCGDVNPSGKLTDTFAGTLEDYPSSESFHESLDYVNYEEDVYVGYRYFESFPQAKEKVIYPFGYGLSYTTFEISVKDLKVEKDKVSVKAEVTNLGKRAGKEVVQVYYSAPQGKLGKPALELGAFEKSRLLAPGESQTM
;
A
#
# COMPACT_ATOMS: atom_id res chain seq x y z
N THR A 1 -6.87 -2.65 -21.23
CA THR A 1 -7.29 -2.92 -22.62
C THR A 1 -6.11 -2.91 -23.57
N GLU A 2 -6.25 -3.54 -24.74
CA GLU A 2 -5.20 -3.51 -25.78
C GLU A 2 -4.91 -2.09 -26.30
N ALA A 3 -5.89 -1.21 -26.26
CA ALA A 3 -5.70 0.18 -26.66
C ALA A 3 -4.79 0.93 -25.68
N GLU A 4 -4.96 0.70 -24.38
CA GLU A 4 -4.12 1.28 -23.32
C GLU A 4 -2.68 0.76 -23.43
N LYS A 5 -2.49 -0.54 -23.62
CA LYS A 5 -1.15 -1.12 -23.82
C LYS A 5 -0.44 -0.48 -25.01
N LYS A 6 -1.14 -0.36 -26.16
CA LYS A 6 -0.58 0.31 -27.34
C LYS A 6 -0.26 1.78 -27.11
N MET A 7 -1.07 2.49 -26.32
CA MET A 7 -0.81 3.87 -25.93
C MET A 7 0.48 3.96 -25.11
N VAL A 8 0.62 3.15 -24.08
CA VAL A 8 1.80 3.12 -23.23
C VAL A 8 3.07 2.87 -24.05
N GLU A 9 3.06 1.87 -24.93
CA GLU A 9 4.21 1.57 -25.78
C GLU A 9 4.59 2.74 -26.72
N LYS A 10 3.60 3.44 -27.28
CA LYS A 10 3.88 4.63 -28.09
C LYS A 10 4.51 5.75 -27.27
N VAL A 11 4.00 6.00 -26.06
CA VAL A 11 4.54 7.03 -25.15
C VAL A 11 5.98 6.69 -24.76
N LYS A 12 6.24 5.45 -24.37
CA LYS A 12 7.59 4.94 -24.04
C LYS A 12 8.59 5.07 -25.19
N THR A 13 8.10 4.98 -26.42
CA THR A 13 8.94 5.17 -27.62
C THR A 13 9.27 6.65 -27.84
N ALA A 14 8.34 7.54 -27.54
CA ALA A 14 8.47 8.97 -27.79
C ALA A 14 9.23 9.73 -26.67
N PHE A 15 9.21 9.22 -25.44
CA PHE A 15 9.76 9.92 -24.26
C PHE A 15 10.72 9.03 -23.47
N PRO A 16 11.83 9.60 -22.94
CA PRO A 16 12.78 8.86 -22.13
C PRO A 16 12.28 8.55 -20.71
N HIS A 17 11.37 9.36 -20.20
CA HIS A 17 10.77 9.22 -18.87
C HIS A 17 9.26 9.33 -18.96
N VAL A 18 8.56 8.39 -18.36
CA VAL A 18 7.09 8.32 -18.38
C VAL A 18 6.59 8.25 -16.94
N ALA A 19 5.64 9.10 -16.59
CA ALA A 19 4.87 8.98 -15.37
C ALA A 19 3.48 8.44 -15.72
N VAL A 20 3.02 7.44 -14.99
CA VAL A 20 1.70 6.82 -15.17
C VAL A 20 0.79 7.23 -14.03
N VAL A 21 -0.40 7.71 -14.36
CA VAL A 21 -1.47 7.98 -13.39
C VAL A 21 -2.55 6.92 -13.55
N LEU A 22 -2.78 6.16 -12.49
CA LEU A 22 -3.78 5.10 -12.46
C LEU A 22 -5.06 5.63 -11.81
N ASN A 23 -6.11 5.81 -12.62
CA ASN A 23 -7.44 6.16 -12.15
C ASN A 23 -8.30 4.89 -12.18
N VAL A 24 -8.30 4.16 -11.08
CA VAL A 24 -8.92 2.83 -10.96
C VAL A 24 -9.72 2.73 -9.67
N GLY A 25 -10.73 1.86 -9.64
CA GLY A 25 -11.58 1.65 -8.46
C GLY A 25 -11.19 0.44 -7.61
N GLY A 26 -10.15 -0.30 -8.00
CA GLY A 26 -9.70 -1.50 -7.31
C GLY A 26 -8.28 -1.87 -7.69
N MET A 27 -7.85 -3.04 -7.27
CA MET A 27 -6.54 -3.59 -7.61
C MET A 27 -6.46 -3.90 -9.12
N LEU A 28 -5.27 -3.83 -9.65
CA LEU A 28 -4.97 -4.15 -11.06
C LEU A 28 -3.64 -4.87 -11.15
N ASP A 29 -3.42 -5.52 -12.28
CA ASP A 29 -2.11 -6.07 -12.63
C ASP A 29 -1.08 -4.94 -12.76
N THR A 30 -0.03 -5.01 -11.96
CA THR A 30 1.05 -4.02 -11.92
C THR A 30 2.34 -4.51 -12.58
N SER A 31 2.36 -5.73 -13.09
CA SER A 31 3.54 -6.37 -13.67
C SER A 31 4.10 -5.60 -14.88
N TRP A 32 3.22 -4.95 -15.64
CA TRP A 32 3.57 -4.24 -16.86
C TRP A 32 4.36 -2.94 -16.66
N PHE A 33 4.41 -2.41 -15.44
CA PHE A 33 5.21 -1.21 -15.13
C PHE A 33 6.27 -1.42 -14.06
N LYS A 34 6.16 -2.47 -13.26
CA LYS A 34 7.04 -2.68 -12.10
C LYS A 34 8.53 -2.68 -12.45
N GLU A 35 8.87 -3.32 -13.57
CA GLU A 35 10.26 -3.52 -13.99
C GLU A 35 10.59 -2.75 -15.29
N ASP A 36 9.73 -1.82 -15.68
CA ASP A 36 9.95 -1.03 -16.90
C ASP A 36 10.75 0.25 -16.58
N GLU A 37 12.02 0.25 -16.95
CA GLU A 37 12.94 1.36 -16.68
C GLU A 37 12.51 2.70 -17.29
N LYS A 38 11.64 2.70 -18.30
CA LYS A 38 11.10 3.92 -18.91
C LYS A 38 9.93 4.51 -18.11
N ILE A 39 9.29 3.71 -17.28
CA ILE A 39 8.24 4.17 -16.38
C ILE A 39 8.88 4.63 -15.07
N SER A 40 9.20 5.92 -15.03
CA SER A 40 9.95 6.51 -13.92
C SER A 40 9.13 6.75 -12.65
N ALA A 41 7.80 6.83 -12.79
CA ALA A 41 6.88 7.03 -11.66
C ALA A 41 5.50 6.48 -11.95
N VAL A 42 4.83 6.00 -10.92
CA VAL A 42 3.43 5.59 -10.97
C VAL A 42 2.67 6.23 -9.80
N LEU A 43 1.62 6.97 -10.12
CA LEU A 43 0.69 7.55 -9.17
C LEU A 43 -0.62 6.77 -9.18
N LEU A 44 -0.91 6.05 -8.12
CA LEU A 44 -2.22 5.44 -7.90
C LEU A 44 -3.16 6.50 -7.33
N ALA A 45 -3.94 7.13 -8.22
CA ALA A 45 -4.81 8.24 -7.87
C ALA A 45 -6.20 7.78 -7.39
N TRP A 46 -6.51 6.49 -7.54
CA TRP A 46 -7.84 5.95 -7.28
C TRP A 46 -8.92 6.74 -8.03
N GLN A 47 -10.10 6.89 -7.44
CA GLN A 47 -11.22 7.67 -7.97
C GLN A 47 -11.25 9.04 -7.29
N GLY A 48 -10.53 10.01 -7.85
CA GLY A 48 -10.20 11.28 -7.19
C GLY A 48 -11.35 12.31 -7.05
N GLY A 49 -12.54 12.04 -7.57
CA GLY A 49 -13.65 12.98 -7.55
C GLY A 49 -13.39 14.27 -8.35
N ILE A 50 -14.12 15.33 -8.02
CA ILE A 50 -14.09 16.61 -8.76
C ILE A 50 -12.69 17.25 -8.75
N GLU A 51 -12.02 17.23 -7.60
CA GLU A 51 -10.69 17.85 -7.44
C GLU A 51 -9.53 16.89 -7.77
N GLY A 52 -9.83 15.68 -8.22
CA GLY A 52 -8.84 14.64 -8.46
C GLY A 52 -7.75 15.02 -9.45
N GLY A 53 -8.11 15.78 -10.49
CA GLY A 53 -7.16 16.28 -11.48
C GLY A 53 -6.16 17.27 -10.89
N LEU A 54 -6.62 18.23 -10.08
CA LEU A 54 -5.77 19.19 -9.38
C LEU A 54 -4.85 18.48 -8.37
N ALA A 55 -5.40 17.59 -7.55
CA ALA A 55 -4.63 16.82 -6.57
C ALA A 55 -3.52 15.98 -7.24
N ALA A 56 -3.81 15.35 -8.36
CA ALA A 56 -2.80 14.61 -9.12
C ALA A 56 -1.72 15.53 -9.70
N ALA A 57 -2.11 16.69 -10.24
CA ALA A 57 -1.18 17.69 -10.76
C ALA A 57 -0.24 18.22 -9.66
N ASP A 58 -0.78 18.59 -8.50
CA ASP A 58 0.01 19.07 -7.34
C ASP A 58 1.06 18.05 -6.90
N ILE A 59 0.71 16.76 -6.90
CA ILE A 59 1.66 15.68 -6.60
C ILE A 59 2.72 15.59 -7.69
N LEU A 60 2.33 15.53 -8.97
CA LEU A 60 3.28 15.36 -10.09
C LEU A 60 4.23 16.56 -10.23
N CYS A 61 3.77 17.78 -9.94
CA CYS A 61 4.58 18.98 -9.92
C CYS A 61 5.46 19.10 -8.66
N GLY A 62 5.15 18.32 -7.62
CA GLY A 62 5.85 18.33 -6.35
C GLY A 62 5.44 19.42 -5.39
N ASP A 63 4.31 20.09 -5.63
CA ASP A 63 3.72 21.08 -4.73
C ASP A 63 3.16 20.42 -3.46
N VAL A 64 2.64 19.20 -3.61
CA VAL A 64 2.19 18.36 -2.51
C VAL A 64 3.03 17.08 -2.45
N ASN A 65 3.53 16.77 -1.27
CA ASN A 65 4.23 15.51 -1.01
C ASN A 65 3.21 14.40 -0.71
N PRO A 66 3.15 13.32 -1.51
CA PRO A 66 2.23 12.22 -1.28
C PRO A 66 2.52 11.53 0.06
N SER A 67 1.47 11.09 0.73
CA SER A 67 1.55 10.37 2.01
C SER A 67 0.48 9.27 2.12
N GLY A 68 -0.11 8.88 0.99
CA GLY A 68 -1.02 7.75 0.90
C GLY A 68 -0.28 6.43 1.06
N LYS A 69 -0.93 5.46 1.69
CA LYS A 69 -0.45 4.08 1.81
C LYS A 69 -1.50 3.15 1.23
N LEU A 70 -1.05 2.07 0.60
CA LEU A 70 -1.95 1.06 0.05
C LEU A 70 -2.77 0.41 1.17
N THR A 71 -4.06 0.31 0.94
CA THR A 71 -5.01 -0.40 1.82
C THR A 71 -5.21 -1.85 1.40
N ASP A 72 -4.54 -2.27 0.34
CA ASP A 72 -4.60 -3.61 -0.22
C ASP A 72 -3.19 -4.12 -0.54
N THR A 73 -3.05 -5.45 -0.61
CA THR A 73 -1.83 -6.11 -1.07
C THR A 73 -1.93 -6.36 -2.56
N PHE A 74 -0.99 -5.90 -3.35
CA PHE A 74 -0.92 -6.15 -4.79
C PHE A 74 -0.01 -7.36 -5.04
N ALA A 75 -0.60 -8.45 -5.50
CA ALA A 75 0.10 -9.66 -5.94
C ALA A 75 0.38 -9.62 -7.47
N GLY A 76 1.12 -10.59 -7.95
CA GLY A 76 1.55 -10.66 -9.35
C GLY A 76 0.41 -10.86 -10.33
N THR A 77 -0.51 -11.74 -10.00
CA THR A 77 -1.67 -12.08 -10.85
C THR A 77 -2.94 -12.20 -10.03
N LEU A 78 -4.09 -12.28 -10.70
CA LEU A 78 -5.38 -12.48 -10.05
C LEU A 78 -5.44 -13.86 -9.36
N GLU A 79 -4.82 -14.86 -9.96
CA GLU A 79 -4.79 -16.24 -9.46
C GLU A 79 -3.98 -16.38 -8.16
N ASP A 80 -3.21 -15.37 -7.78
CA ASP A 80 -2.47 -15.34 -6.52
C ASP A 80 -3.34 -15.04 -5.29
N TYR A 81 -4.60 -14.62 -5.52
CA TYR A 81 -5.57 -14.35 -4.44
C TYR A 81 -6.43 -15.58 -4.19
N PRO A 82 -6.67 -15.96 -2.91
CA PRO A 82 -7.37 -17.20 -2.57
C PRO A 82 -8.79 -17.31 -3.17
N SER A 83 -9.49 -16.17 -3.27
CA SER A 83 -10.86 -16.12 -3.78
C SER A 83 -10.97 -16.06 -5.30
N SER A 84 -9.86 -16.04 -6.03
CA SER A 84 -9.87 -15.83 -7.48
C SER A 84 -10.66 -16.89 -8.25
N GLU A 85 -10.63 -18.14 -7.83
CA GLU A 85 -11.32 -19.24 -8.49
C GLU A 85 -12.82 -19.29 -8.14
N SER A 86 -13.20 -18.85 -6.92
CA SER A 86 -14.56 -18.96 -6.42
C SER A 86 -15.39 -17.69 -6.55
N PHE A 87 -14.78 -16.54 -6.86
CA PHE A 87 -15.45 -15.25 -6.91
C PHE A 87 -16.64 -15.18 -7.90
N HIS A 88 -16.60 -15.94 -8.97
CA HIS A 88 -17.65 -16.03 -9.99
C HIS A 88 -18.22 -17.44 -10.14
N GLU A 89 -18.10 -18.28 -9.13
CA GLU A 89 -18.52 -19.67 -9.17
C GLU A 89 -20.04 -19.80 -9.34
N SER A 90 -20.82 -18.91 -8.75
CA SER A 90 -22.28 -18.92 -8.81
C SER A 90 -22.86 -17.51 -8.92
N LEU A 91 -24.06 -17.41 -9.52
CA LEU A 91 -24.87 -16.19 -9.51
C LEU A 91 -25.72 -16.06 -8.23
N ASP A 92 -25.90 -17.15 -7.49
CA ASP A 92 -26.82 -17.26 -6.37
C ASP A 92 -26.13 -17.19 -5.00
N TYR A 93 -24.83 -17.50 -4.92
CA TYR A 93 -24.06 -17.48 -3.69
C TYR A 93 -22.60 -17.15 -3.93
N VAL A 94 -21.91 -16.73 -2.87
CA VAL A 94 -20.47 -16.53 -2.82
C VAL A 94 -19.94 -17.23 -1.57
N ASN A 95 -18.91 -18.05 -1.71
CA ASN A 95 -18.19 -18.66 -0.61
C ASN A 95 -17.06 -17.73 -0.14
N TYR A 96 -17.02 -17.43 1.16
CA TYR A 96 -15.95 -16.64 1.78
C TYR A 96 -14.76 -17.56 2.14
N GLU A 97 -14.01 -18.01 1.15
CA GLU A 97 -12.92 -18.98 1.32
C GLU A 97 -11.72 -18.42 2.08
N GLU A 98 -11.54 -17.13 2.03
CA GLU A 98 -10.43 -16.46 2.72
C GLU A 98 -10.57 -16.49 4.23
N ASP A 99 -11.79 -16.57 4.77
CA ASP A 99 -12.11 -16.55 6.20
C ASP A 99 -11.34 -15.41 6.91
N VAL A 100 -10.52 -15.71 7.91
CA VAL A 100 -9.70 -14.71 8.63
C VAL A 100 -8.47 -14.26 7.85
N TYR A 101 -8.11 -14.96 6.78
CA TYR A 101 -6.92 -14.69 5.97
C TYR A 101 -7.22 -13.75 4.79
N VAL A 102 -7.91 -12.65 5.03
CA VAL A 102 -8.23 -11.66 4.01
C VAL A 102 -7.03 -10.73 3.74
N GLY A 103 -6.73 -10.50 2.48
CA GLY A 103 -5.72 -9.54 2.02
C GLY A 103 -4.33 -9.81 2.60
N TYR A 104 -3.67 -8.82 3.20
CA TYR A 104 -2.32 -8.97 3.75
C TYR A 104 -2.18 -10.11 4.77
N ARG A 105 -3.24 -10.46 5.48
CA ARG A 105 -3.23 -11.57 6.44
C ARG A 105 -2.92 -12.89 5.77
N TYR A 106 -3.45 -13.12 4.57
CA TYR A 106 -3.11 -14.28 3.75
C TYR A 106 -1.64 -14.25 3.33
N PHE A 107 -1.22 -13.18 2.70
CA PHE A 107 0.13 -13.06 2.15
C PHE A 107 1.21 -13.11 3.23
N GLU A 108 0.96 -12.59 4.42
CA GLU A 108 1.91 -12.66 5.55
C GLU A 108 1.89 -14.00 6.29
N SER A 109 0.80 -14.78 6.17
CA SER A 109 0.67 -16.07 6.87
C SER A 109 1.21 -17.26 6.09
N PHE A 110 1.26 -17.17 4.77
CA PHE A 110 1.69 -18.26 3.91
C PHE A 110 2.94 -17.87 3.12
N PRO A 111 4.11 -18.53 3.40
CA PRO A 111 5.39 -18.16 2.76
C PRO A 111 5.32 -18.12 1.23
N GLN A 112 4.65 -19.11 0.62
CA GLN A 112 4.51 -19.17 -0.84
C GLN A 112 3.68 -18.01 -1.42
N ALA A 113 2.70 -17.52 -0.66
CA ALA A 113 1.91 -16.37 -1.05
C ALA A 113 2.72 -15.06 -0.88
N LYS A 114 3.53 -14.97 0.16
CA LYS A 114 4.38 -13.80 0.43
C LYS A 114 5.34 -13.49 -0.72
N GLU A 115 5.90 -14.52 -1.35
CA GLU A 115 6.81 -14.37 -2.49
C GLU A 115 6.14 -13.77 -3.73
N LYS A 116 4.81 -13.83 -3.80
CA LYS A 116 4.01 -13.29 -4.92
C LYS A 116 3.63 -11.82 -4.75
N VAL A 117 3.93 -11.22 -3.60
CA VAL A 117 3.58 -9.82 -3.31
C VAL A 117 4.47 -8.87 -4.09
N ILE A 118 3.85 -8.00 -4.88
CA ILE A 118 4.53 -6.91 -5.60
C ILE A 118 4.60 -5.67 -4.74
N TYR A 119 3.46 -5.23 -4.21
CA TYR A 119 3.37 -4.11 -3.29
C TYR A 119 2.58 -4.54 -2.05
N PRO A 120 3.20 -4.53 -0.86
CA PRO A 120 2.52 -4.94 0.35
C PRO A 120 1.48 -3.92 0.81
N PHE A 121 0.54 -4.37 1.63
CA PHE A 121 -0.34 -3.49 2.40
C PHE A 121 0.50 -2.45 3.17
N GLY A 122 0.07 -1.20 3.14
CA GLY A 122 0.79 -0.10 3.77
C GLY A 122 1.95 0.48 2.95
N TYR A 123 2.22 -0.05 1.75
CA TYR A 123 3.22 0.52 0.85
C TYR A 123 2.81 1.91 0.35
N GLY A 124 3.79 2.78 0.21
CA GLY A 124 3.62 4.10 -0.40
C GLY A 124 4.88 4.94 -0.23
N LEU A 125 5.34 5.54 -1.32
CA LEU A 125 6.52 6.39 -1.37
C LEU A 125 6.21 7.83 -0.96
N SER A 126 7.24 8.57 -0.58
CA SER A 126 7.19 9.99 -0.26
C SER A 126 8.35 10.69 -0.94
N TYR A 127 8.25 12.01 -1.15
CA TYR A 127 9.37 12.85 -1.62
C TYR A 127 10.36 13.23 -0.51
N THR A 128 10.16 12.68 0.69
CA THR A 128 11.07 12.78 1.84
C THR A 128 11.25 11.41 2.47
N THR A 129 12.13 11.31 3.45
CA THR A 129 12.41 10.08 4.19
C THR A 129 12.09 10.26 5.66
N PHE A 130 11.59 9.21 6.29
CA PHE A 130 11.24 9.23 7.70
C PHE A 130 11.99 8.13 8.44
N GLU A 131 12.30 8.40 9.69
CA GLU A 131 12.69 7.39 10.68
C GLU A 131 11.54 7.18 11.65
N ILE A 132 11.25 5.93 11.95
CA ILE A 132 10.27 5.55 12.97
C ILE A 132 11.00 4.78 14.04
N SER A 133 10.91 5.25 15.29
CA SER A 133 11.52 4.61 16.45
C SER A 133 10.50 4.37 17.56
N VAL A 134 10.53 3.18 18.17
CA VAL A 134 9.70 2.90 19.35
C VAL A 134 10.36 3.55 20.57
N LYS A 135 9.63 4.40 21.27
CA LYS A 135 10.11 5.10 22.48
C LYS A 135 9.63 4.44 23.76
N ASP A 136 8.44 3.86 23.74
CA ASP A 136 7.88 3.20 24.92
C ASP A 136 6.93 2.09 24.48
N LEU A 137 6.94 0.99 25.22
CA LEU A 137 6.03 -0.13 25.06
C LEU A 137 5.53 -0.56 26.44
N LYS A 138 4.23 -0.43 26.66
CA LYS A 138 3.58 -0.88 27.89
C LYS A 138 2.60 -1.99 27.60
N VAL A 139 2.76 -3.09 28.29
CA VAL A 139 1.87 -4.24 28.22
C VAL A 139 1.12 -4.35 29.54
N GLU A 140 -0.18 -4.16 29.49
CA GLU A 140 -1.12 -4.34 30.60
C GLU A 140 -1.98 -5.58 30.34
N LYS A 141 -2.81 -5.96 31.31
CA LYS A 141 -3.62 -7.18 31.20
C LYS A 141 -4.49 -7.21 29.93
N ASP A 142 -5.13 -6.09 29.60
CA ASP A 142 -6.13 -5.99 28.53
C ASP A 142 -5.76 -4.95 27.47
N LYS A 143 -4.55 -4.39 27.56
CA LYS A 143 -4.12 -3.30 26.68
C LYS A 143 -2.61 -3.32 26.43
N VAL A 144 -2.25 -3.06 25.19
CA VAL A 144 -0.88 -2.74 24.79
C VAL A 144 -0.85 -1.29 24.33
N SER A 145 0.07 -0.50 24.85
CA SER A 145 0.29 0.88 24.43
C SER A 145 1.70 1.02 23.86
N VAL A 146 1.80 1.58 22.66
CA VAL A 146 3.06 1.85 21.99
C VAL A 146 3.19 3.34 21.80
N LYS A 147 4.36 3.90 22.17
CA LYS A 147 4.73 5.26 21.77
C LYS A 147 5.79 5.18 20.69
N ALA A 148 5.49 5.71 19.52
CA ALA A 148 6.41 5.82 18.42
C ALA A 148 6.79 7.29 18.17
N GLU A 149 8.03 7.53 17.83
CA GLU A 149 8.49 8.82 17.33
C GLU A 149 8.77 8.70 15.83
N VAL A 150 8.20 9.62 15.07
CA VAL A 150 8.43 9.78 13.64
C VAL A 150 9.25 11.04 13.43
N THR A 151 10.38 10.92 12.75
CA THR A 151 11.28 12.02 12.42
C THR A 151 11.42 12.15 10.90
N ASN A 152 11.20 13.34 10.38
CA ASN A 152 11.47 13.62 8.96
C ASN A 152 12.98 13.88 8.75
N LEU A 153 13.66 12.90 8.15
CA LEU A 153 15.11 12.98 7.86
C LEU A 153 15.43 13.61 6.50
N GLY A 154 14.43 13.80 5.66
CA GLY A 154 14.64 14.32 4.31
C GLY A 154 14.59 15.84 4.22
N LYS A 155 14.45 16.34 2.99
CA LYS A 155 14.55 17.79 2.68
C LYS A 155 13.20 18.44 2.39
N ARG A 156 12.11 17.68 2.34
CA ARG A 156 10.75 18.19 2.09
C ARG A 156 9.84 17.93 3.28
N ALA A 157 8.91 18.81 3.52
CA ALA A 157 7.87 18.56 4.50
C ALA A 157 6.99 17.37 4.04
N GLY A 158 6.54 16.55 4.98
CA GLY A 158 5.76 15.36 4.66
C GLY A 158 5.07 14.77 5.87
N LYS A 159 4.24 13.76 5.60
CA LYS A 159 3.53 12.99 6.62
C LYS A 159 3.87 11.51 6.46
N GLU A 160 3.91 10.78 7.57
CA GLU A 160 4.12 9.33 7.56
C GLU A 160 3.05 8.62 8.38
N VAL A 161 2.79 7.35 8.06
CA VAL A 161 1.83 6.50 8.77
C VAL A 161 2.59 5.45 9.57
N VAL A 162 2.41 5.48 10.89
CA VAL A 162 2.86 4.40 11.77
C VAL A 162 1.80 3.32 11.82
N GLN A 163 2.20 2.08 11.62
CA GLN A 163 1.35 0.91 11.72
C GLN A 163 1.92 -0.02 12.80
N VAL A 164 1.08 -0.46 13.71
CA VAL A 164 1.43 -1.38 14.78
C VAL A 164 0.76 -2.72 14.51
N TYR A 165 1.57 -3.74 14.32
CA TYR A 165 1.11 -5.09 14.10
C TYR A 165 1.39 -5.96 15.30
N TYR A 166 0.55 -6.97 15.50
CA TYR A 166 0.75 -8.00 16.50
C TYR A 166 0.63 -9.39 15.88
N SER A 167 1.29 -10.36 16.50
CA SER A 167 1.16 -11.79 16.21
C SER A 167 0.52 -12.47 17.41
N ALA A 168 -0.65 -13.05 17.21
CA ALA A 168 -1.29 -13.83 18.26
C ALA A 168 -0.64 -15.22 18.36
N PRO A 169 -0.54 -15.80 19.58
CA PRO A 169 -0.05 -17.16 19.74
C PRO A 169 -0.88 -18.15 18.90
N GLN A 170 -0.21 -18.99 18.12
CA GLN A 170 -0.86 -20.00 17.30
C GLN A 170 -1.47 -21.10 18.17
N GLY A 171 -2.61 -21.64 17.76
CA GLY A 171 -3.36 -22.68 18.45
C GLY A 171 -4.16 -23.55 17.48
N LYS A 172 -5.15 -24.26 18.01
CA LYS A 172 -5.96 -25.19 17.20
C LYS A 172 -6.77 -24.55 16.08
N LEU A 173 -7.15 -23.26 16.26
CA LEU A 173 -8.00 -22.56 15.30
C LEU A 173 -7.23 -21.97 14.11
N GLY A 174 -5.90 -21.91 14.18
CA GLY A 174 -5.13 -21.11 13.25
C GLY A 174 -5.42 -19.62 13.43
N LYS A 175 -4.43 -18.76 13.16
CA LYS A 175 -4.59 -17.30 13.18
C LYS A 175 -3.64 -16.69 12.16
N PRO A 176 -3.96 -15.49 11.64
CA PRO A 176 -3.02 -14.75 10.80
C PRO A 176 -1.69 -14.53 11.51
N ALA A 177 -0.60 -14.60 10.76
CA ALA A 177 0.74 -14.36 11.30
C ALA A 177 0.92 -12.93 11.80
N LEU A 178 0.27 -11.98 11.12
CA LEU A 178 0.27 -10.57 11.47
C LEU A 178 -1.14 -9.97 11.37
N GLU A 179 -1.50 -9.15 12.35
CA GLU A 179 -2.74 -8.37 12.34
C GLU A 179 -2.45 -6.92 12.72
N LEU A 180 -3.03 -5.99 11.98
CA LEU A 180 -2.94 -4.56 12.25
C LEU A 180 -3.76 -4.23 13.50
N GLY A 181 -3.08 -3.89 14.58
CA GLY A 181 -3.71 -3.54 15.86
C GLY A 181 -4.02 -2.05 16.00
N ALA A 182 -3.18 -1.19 15.42
CA ALA A 182 -3.37 0.25 15.44
C ALA A 182 -2.60 0.92 14.30
N PHE A 183 -3.06 2.10 13.91
CA PHE A 183 -2.31 2.96 13.01
C PHE A 183 -2.62 4.44 13.30
N GLU A 184 -1.65 5.30 13.01
CA GLU A 184 -1.81 6.74 13.12
C GLU A 184 -0.96 7.44 12.07
N LYS A 185 -1.48 8.54 11.52
CA LYS A 185 -0.78 9.38 10.54
C LYS A 185 -0.25 10.63 11.21
N SER A 186 1.03 10.93 11.02
CA SER A 186 1.64 12.13 11.56
C SER A 186 0.99 13.42 11.03
N ARG A 187 1.13 14.51 11.78
CA ARG A 187 0.97 15.84 11.19
C ARG A 187 2.01 16.09 10.09
N LEU A 188 1.89 17.20 9.39
CA LEU A 188 2.93 17.61 8.45
C LEU A 188 4.20 17.94 9.25
N LEU A 189 5.28 17.23 8.98
CA LEU A 189 6.60 17.41 9.60
C LEU A 189 7.53 18.13 8.65
N ALA A 190 8.08 19.26 9.09
CA ALA A 190 9.15 19.94 8.38
C ALA A 190 10.46 19.09 8.40
N PRO A 191 11.44 19.36 7.53
CA PRO A 191 12.77 18.73 7.61
C PRO A 191 13.38 18.83 9.00
N GLY A 192 13.80 17.69 9.56
CA GLY A 192 14.36 17.58 10.91
C GLY A 192 13.33 17.58 12.05
N GLU A 193 12.05 17.73 11.76
CA GLU A 193 10.99 17.76 12.77
C GLU A 193 10.55 16.36 13.16
N SER A 194 10.21 16.19 14.45
CA SER A 194 9.71 14.93 15.01
C SER A 194 8.33 15.09 15.63
N GLN A 195 7.61 13.98 15.72
CA GLN A 195 6.36 13.84 16.45
C GLN A 195 6.36 12.51 17.18
N THR A 196 5.96 12.53 18.45
CA THR A 196 5.62 11.31 19.21
C THR A 196 4.11 11.09 19.14
N MET A 197 3.71 9.89 18.87
CA MET A 197 2.33 9.43 18.79
C MET A 197 2.15 8.09 19.48
#